data_6ddb961af61f15e08c316ac0b51ac37f
#
_entry.id   6ddb961af61f15e08c316ac0b51ac37f
#
_cell.length_a   1.000
_cell.length_b   1.000
_cell.length_c   1.000
_cell.angle_alpha   90.00
_cell.angle_beta   90.00
_cell.angle_gamma   90.00
#
_symmetry.space_group_name_H-M   'P 1'
#
loop_
_entity.id
_entity.type
_entity.pdbx_description
1 polymer ?
#
loop_
_entity_poly.entity_id
_entity_poly.type
_entity_poly.pdbx_seq_one_letter_code
_entity_poly.pdbx_strand_id
1 'polypeptide(L)'
;MVLKDVHIENMRLDEYRDVMGPKYHGTWNLHRHLPADLDFFLMLSSISGVIGNATQAAYASGCTFMDAFAAYRRSLGLPAVSLDLGTITDVGYLAENRDLATKMERQGFQGTDTPTLLSLIQVAISQSTGGAAQLVTGLGQWKEMESLGNFDAPLFAHFRYKFQGHGKSIALGDSMEGLKVDLDAAKTVDQATIIICDALSRKIASHLSIPVENINPSNPVSEYGVDSHVAVELRNWVSRSMNCTIPILEILARSMFELSHKIASQRLEGNSE
;
A
#
# COMPACT_ATOMS: atom_id res chain seq x y z
N MET A 1 16.84 8.55 -11.86
CA MET A 1 16.27 7.38 -11.14
C MET A 1 16.37 6.18 -12.08
N VAL A 2 16.78 5.00 -11.58
CA VAL A 2 16.83 3.75 -12.37
C VAL A 2 15.70 2.86 -11.88
N LEU A 3 14.78 2.50 -12.77
CA LEU A 3 13.65 1.62 -12.51
C LEU A 3 13.69 0.42 -13.47
N LYS A 4 13.37 -0.75 -12.93
CA LYS A 4 13.14 -1.99 -13.67
C LYS A 4 11.91 -2.64 -13.02
N ASP A 5 10.74 -2.19 -13.48
CA ASP A 5 9.46 -2.60 -12.90
C ASP A 5 9.10 -4.00 -13.44
N VAL A 6 9.41 -5.02 -12.64
CA VAL A 6 9.21 -6.42 -12.99
C VAL A 6 8.87 -7.22 -11.71
N HIS A 7 8.01 -8.22 -11.83
CA HIS A 7 7.72 -9.12 -10.70
C HIS A 7 9.00 -9.82 -10.23
N ILE A 8 9.16 -9.97 -8.92
CA ILE A 8 10.39 -10.49 -8.31
C ILE A 8 10.76 -11.89 -8.84
N GLU A 9 9.76 -12.70 -9.17
CA GLU A 9 9.96 -14.05 -9.74
C GLU A 9 10.60 -14.02 -11.14
N ASN A 10 10.41 -12.93 -11.87
CA ASN A 10 10.91 -12.73 -13.22
C ASN A 10 12.12 -11.79 -13.28
N MET A 11 12.52 -11.24 -12.13
CA MET A 11 13.62 -10.27 -12.05
C MET A 11 14.97 -10.94 -12.26
N ARG A 12 15.75 -10.44 -13.18
CA ARG A 12 17.12 -10.87 -13.42
C ARG A 12 18.08 -10.20 -12.44
N LEU A 13 19.16 -10.89 -12.12
CA LEU A 13 20.19 -10.38 -11.19
C LEU A 13 20.86 -9.08 -11.67
N ASP A 14 21.06 -8.95 -12.98
CA ASP A 14 21.60 -7.73 -13.59
C ASP A 14 20.64 -6.55 -13.43
N GLU A 15 19.35 -6.74 -13.65
CA GLU A 15 18.31 -5.73 -13.44
C GLU A 15 18.23 -5.27 -11.98
N TYR A 16 18.30 -6.22 -11.03
CA TYR A 16 18.38 -5.91 -9.61
C TYR A 16 19.62 -5.07 -9.29
N ARG A 17 20.79 -5.44 -9.81
CA ARG A 17 22.05 -4.72 -9.60
C ARG A 17 22.02 -3.31 -10.20
N ASP A 18 21.41 -3.14 -11.36
CA ASP A 18 21.25 -1.83 -12.01
C ASP A 18 20.45 -0.87 -11.13
N VAL A 19 19.34 -1.36 -10.54
CA VAL A 19 18.48 -0.56 -9.66
C VAL A 19 19.14 -0.27 -8.32
N MET A 20 19.81 -1.26 -7.74
CA MET A 20 20.50 -1.13 -6.45
C MET A 20 21.79 -0.32 -6.52
N GLY A 21 22.46 -0.30 -7.68
CA GLY A 21 23.75 0.34 -7.86
C GLY A 21 23.82 1.77 -7.33
N PRO A 22 22.99 2.69 -7.81
CA PRO A 22 22.98 4.08 -7.34
C PRO A 22 22.66 4.22 -5.85
N LYS A 23 21.72 3.46 -5.35
CA LYS A 23 21.25 3.56 -3.96
C LYS A 23 22.21 2.89 -2.96
N TYR A 24 22.67 1.68 -3.26
CA TYR A 24 23.56 0.92 -2.38
C TYR A 24 25.03 1.33 -2.57
N HIS A 25 25.59 1.11 -3.75
CA HIS A 25 26.99 1.38 -4.01
C HIS A 25 27.29 2.88 -3.99
N GLY A 26 26.40 3.71 -4.56
CA GLY A 26 26.53 5.17 -4.55
C GLY A 26 26.58 5.72 -3.12
N THR A 27 25.67 5.29 -2.25
CA THR A 27 25.63 5.71 -0.85
C THR A 27 26.88 5.28 -0.08
N TRP A 28 27.33 4.01 -0.24
CA TRP A 28 28.56 3.54 0.37
C TRP A 28 29.79 4.30 -0.14
N ASN A 29 29.87 4.60 -1.43
CA ASN A 29 30.97 5.35 -2.00
C ASN A 29 31.04 6.77 -1.41
N LEU A 30 29.92 7.47 -1.33
CA LEU A 30 29.86 8.79 -0.71
C LEU A 30 30.27 8.72 0.77
N HIS A 31 29.79 7.74 1.52
CA HIS A 31 30.17 7.56 2.93
C HIS A 31 31.68 7.34 3.13
N ARG A 32 32.32 6.57 2.23
CA ARG A 32 33.72 6.22 2.36
C ARG A 32 34.67 7.30 1.88
N HIS A 33 34.25 8.12 0.93
CA HIS A 33 35.14 9.06 0.24
C HIS A 33 34.88 10.53 0.61
N LEU A 34 33.74 10.86 1.19
CA LEU A 34 33.50 12.22 1.68
C LEU A 34 34.08 12.38 3.10
N PRO A 35 34.41 13.62 3.51
CA PRO A 35 34.85 13.94 4.87
C PRO A 35 33.80 13.53 5.92
N ALA A 36 34.28 13.26 7.13
CA ALA A 36 33.35 12.90 8.23
C ALA A 36 32.59 14.11 8.81
N ASP A 37 33.16 15.31 8.67
CA ASP A 37 32.65 16.58 9.20
C ASP A 37 31.66 17.30 8.28
N LEU A 38 30.83 16.54 7.56
CA LEU A 38 29.76 17.11 6.74
C LEU A 38 28.71 17.82 7.60
N ASP A 39 28.19 18.94 7.12
CA ASP A 39 27.04 19.61 7.74
C ASP A 39 25.78 18.76 7.64
N PHE A 40 25.61 18.04 6.53
CA PHE A 40 24.49 17.10 6.32
C PHE A 40 24.84 15.99 5.34
N PHE A 41 24.09 14.89 5.42
CA PHE A 41 24.11 13.79 4.45
C PHE A 41 22.66 13.40 4.15
N LEU A 42 22.10 13.97 3.09
CA LEU A 42 20.70 13.76 2.70
C LEU A 42 20.60 12.69 1.61
N MET A 43 19.79 11.67 1.86
CA MET A 43 19.45 10.65 0.89
C MET A 43 18.00 10.83 0.44
N LEU A 44 17.79 11.01 -0.86
CA LEU A 44 16.46 11.07 -1.47
C LEU A 44 15.98 9.64 -1.72
N SER A 45 15.16 9.14 -0.80
CA SER A 45 14.53 7.85 -0.81
C SER A 45 13.12 7.94 -1.40
N SER A 46 12.27 6.97 -1.13
CA SER A 46 10.89 6.95 -1.61
C SER A 46 9.99 6.24 -0.62
N ILE A 47 8.77 6.71 -0.51
CA ILE A 47 7.69 6.06 0.22
C ILE A 47 7.49 4.59 -0.21
N SER A 48 7.90 4.21 -1.42
CA SER A 48 7.90 2.82 -1.88
C SER A 48 8.72 1.88 -0.98
N GLY A 49 9.74 2.38 -0.26
CA GLY A 49 10.47 1.61 0.75
C GLY A 49 9.63 1.30 1.99
N VAL A 50 8.64 2.13 2.29
CA VAL A 50 7.78 2.02 3.48
C VAL A 50 6.53 1.18 3.20
N ILE A 51 5.83 1.48 2.10
CA ILE A 51 4.54 0.86 1.78
C ILE A 51 4.65 -0.33 0.82
N GLY A 52 5.79 -0.48 0.14
CA GLY A 52 5.94 -1.37 -1.00
C GLY A 52 5.24 -0.84 -2.26
N ASN A 53 5.62 -1.36 -3.41
CA ASN A 53 4.89 -1.14 -4.67
C ASN A 53 5.03 -2.38 -5.54
N ALA A 54 3.93 -2.83 -6.14
CA ALA A 54 3.93 -3.97 -7.04
C ALA A 54 4.98 -3.77 -8.14
N THR A 55 5.71 -4.83 -8.50
CA THR A 55 6.80 -4.84 -9.50
C THR A 55 8.06 -4.04 -9.13
N GLN A 56 8.10 -3.32 -8.02
CA GLN A 56 9.22 -2.45 -7.62
C GLN A 56 10.05 -3.00 -6.46
N ALA A 57 10.15 -4.31 -6.28
CA ALA A 57 10.86 -4.93 -5.16
C ALA A 57 12.34 -4.48 -5.05
N ALA A 58 13.07 -4.39 -6.16
CA ALA A 58 14.44 -3.90 -6.19
C ALA A 58 14.53 -2.41 -5.81
N TYR A 59 13.61 -1.58 -6.32
CA TYR A 59 13.57 -0.16 -6.00
C TYR A 59 13.25 0.07 -4.52
N ALA A 60 12.23 -0.60 -4.01
CA ALA A 60 11.86 -0.55 -2.59
C ALA A 60 13.00 -1.00 -1.68
N SER A 61 13.71 -2.09 -2.03
CA SER A 61 14.86 -2.55 -1.24
C SER A 61 15.99 -1.53 -1.20
N GLY A 62 16.25 -0.82 -2.29
CA GLY A 62 17.23 0.27 -2.33
C GLY A 62 16.82 1.47 -1.48
N CYS A 63 15.52 1.78 -1.42
CA CYS A 63 14.97 2.83 -0.54
C CYS A 63 15.13 2.44 0.93
N THR A 64 14.66 1.26 1.32
CA THR A 64 14.79 0.73 2.69
C THR A 64 16.26 0.64 3.14
N PHE A 65 17.17 0.32 2.20
CA PHE A 65 18.61 0.37 2.50
C PHE A 65 19.05 1.79 2.90
N MET A 66 18.64 2.83 2.18
CA MET A 66 19.02 4.21 2.52
C MET A 66 18.47 4.64 3.87
N ASP A 67 17.26 4.21 4.23
CA ASP A 67 16.63 4.48 5.52
C ASP A 67 17.44 3.87 6.68
N ALA A 68 17.78 2.59 6.55
CA ALA A 68 18.65 1.89 7.49
C ALA A 68 20.06 2.51 7.55
N PHE A 69 20.56 2.97 6.41
CA PHE A 69 21.89 3.60 6.33
C PHE A 69 21.94 4.98 7.00
N ALA A 70 20.85 5.74 6.97
CA ALA A 70 20.73 6.97 7.75
C ALA A 70 20.84 6.69 9.25
N ALA A 71 20.13 5.68 9.75
CA ALA A 71 20.24 5.25 11.14
C ALA A 71 21.65 4.75 11.49
N TYR A 72 22.28 3.98 10.60
CA TYR A 72 23.67 3.51 10.75
C TYR A 72 24.65 4.69 10.87
N ARG A 73 24.60 5.67 9.96
CA ARG A 73 25.49 6.85 10.06
C ARG A 73 25.29 7.61 11.37
N ARG A 74 24.03 7.77 11.79
CA ARG A 74 23.68 8.41 13.07
C ARG A 74 24.27 7.67 14.28
N SER A 75 24.27 6.34 14.25
CA SER A 75 24.87 5.54 15.32
C SER A 75 26.41 5.73 15.43
N LEU A 76 27.04 6.18 14.34
CA LEU A 76 28.46 6.56 14.32
C LEU A 76 28.70 8.04 14.70
N GLY A 77 27.69 8.79 15.09
CA GLY A 77 27.77 10.22 15.36
C GLY A 77 27.90 11.09 14.09
N LEU A 78 27.65 10.53 12.91
CA LEU A 78 27.75 11.25 11.63
C LEU A 78 26.37 11.78 11.20
N PRO A 79 26.30 12.97 10.57
CA PRO A 79 25.03 13.51 10.08
C PRO A 79 24.45 12.62 8.98
N ALA A 80 23.13 12.33 9.07
CA ALA A 80 22.41 11.67 7.98
C ALA A 80 20.90 11.80 8.16
N VAL A 81 20.19 11.86 7.05
CA VAL A 81 18.73 11.72 6.98
C VAL A 81 18.31 11.09 5.66
N SER A 82 17.36 10.17 5.72
CA SER A 82 16.64 9.65 4.57
C SER A 82 15.30 10.37 4.45
N LEU A 83 15.04 10.96 3.28
CA LEU A 83 13.78 11.62 2.96
C LEU A 83 13.01 10.73 1.97
N ASP A 84 11.99 10.04 2.48
CA ASP A 84 11.12 9.18 1.68
C ASP A 84 10.09 10.04 0.98
N LEU A 85 10.34 10.33 -0.27
CA LEU A 85 9.48 11.16 -1.10
C LEU A 85 8.25 10.37 -1.56
N GLY A 86 7.11 11.02 -1.45
CA GLY A 86 5.90 10.64 -2.15
C GLY A 86 5.95 11.04 -3.62
N THR A 87 4.79 11.23 -4.22
CA THR A 87 4.61 11.64 -5.61
C THR A 87 5.00 13.11 -5.80
N ILE A 88 5.93 13.41 -6.74
CA ILE A 88 6.24 14.77 -7.14
C ILE A 88 5.44 15.08 -8.42
N THR A 89 4.64 16.16 -8.40
CA THR A 89 3.60 16.41 -9.41
C THR A 89 4.03 17.30 -10.57
N ASP A 90 4.96 18.21 -10.35
CA ASP A 90 5.33 19.26 -11.29
C ASP A 90 6.70 19.09 -11.95
N VAL A 91 7.52 18.13 -11.48
CA VAL A 91 8.83 17.81 -12.05
C VAL A 91 9.09 16.31 -12.03
N GLY A 92 9.96 15.83 -12.93
CA GLY A 92 10.45 14.47 -12.98
C GLY A 92 9.46 13.46 -13.57
N TYR A 93 9.63 12.19 -13.22
CA TYR A 93 8.98 11.05 -13.87
C TYR A 93 7.44 11.12 -13.94
N LEU A 94 6.79 11.60 -12.90
CA LEU A 94 5.32 11.68 -12.84
C LEU A 94 4.77 12.91 -13.56
N ALA A 95 5.51 14.02 -13.59
CA ALA A 95 5.14 15.18 -14.40
C ALA A 95 5.10 14.83 -15.90
N GLU A 96 5.95 13.90 -16.33
CA GLU A 96 6.01 13.39 -17.69
C GLU A 96 4.95 12.28 -17.96
N ASN A 97 4.38 11.68 -16.90
CA ASN A 97 3.43 10.56 -16.97
C ASN A 97 2.14 10.87 -16.21
N ARG A 98 1.32 11.78 -16.75
CA ARG A 98 0.08 12.28 -16.11
C ARG A 98 -0.93 11.20 -15.75
N ASP A 99 -1.06 10.14 -16.55
CA ASP A 99 -1.97 9.03 -16.27
C ASP A 99 -1.57 8.29 -14.99
N LEU A 100 -0.27 8.11 -14.77
CA LEU A 100 0.26 7.50 -13.56
C LEU A 100 0.07 8.41 -12.34
N ALA A 101 0.29 9.72 -12.50
CA ALA A 101 0.05 10.71 -11.44
C ALA A 101 -1.42 10.68 -11.01
N THR A 102 -2.36 10.72 -11.95
CA THR A 102 -3.81 10.64 -11.68
C THR A 102 -4.19 9.32 -11.00
N LYS A 103 -3.56 8.20 -11.38
CA LYS A 103 -3.77 6.91 -10.72
C LYS A 103 -3.31 6.95 -9.27
N MET A 104 -2.15 7.53 -8.99
CA MET A 104 -1.62 7.63 -7.63
C MET A 104 -2.46 8.57 -6.75
N GLU A 105 -2.95 9.68 -7.28
CA GLU A 105 -3.88 10.56 -6.58
C GLU A 105 -5.18 9.83 -6.20
N ARG A 106 -5.76 9.05 -7.14
CA ARG A 106 -6.93 8.21 -6.86
C ARG A 106 -6.67 7.13 -5.82
N GLN A 107 -5.43 6.72 -5.67
CA GLN A 107 -4.98 5.80 -4.62
C GLN A 107 -4.70 6.52 -3.29
N GLY A 108 -5.07 7.80 -3.12
CA GLY A 108 -4.93 8.54 -1.87
C GLY A 108 -3.51 9.05 -1.59
N PHE A 109 -2.59 8.95 -2.54
CA PHE A 109 -1.27 9.56 -2.40
C PHE A 109 -1.35 11.06 -2.62
N GLN A 110 -0.88 11.82 -1.63
CA GLN A 110 -0.82 13.27 -1.76
C GLN A 110 0.39 13.67 -2.61
N GLY A 111 0.12 14.38 -3.71
CA GLY A 111 1.15 14.96 -4.55
C GLY A 111 1.90 16.10 -3.86
N THR A 112 3.18 16.23 -4.14
CA THR A 112 4.06 17.27 -3.62
C THR A 112 4.57 18.09 -4.80
N ASP A 113 4.40 19.41 -4.74
CA ASP A 113 4.97 20.35 -5.72
C ASP A 113 6.43 20.74 -5.37
N THR A 114 7.12 21.35 -6.31
CA THR A 114 8.52 21.77 -6.13
C THR A 114 8.72 22.69 -4.92
N PRO A 115 7.92 23.73 -4.65
CA PRO A 115 8.07 24.57 -3.46
C PRO A 115 7.98 23.78 -2.16
N THR A 116 7.03 22.87 -2.06
CA THR A 116 6.88 21.96 -0.92
C THR A 116 8.06 21.00 -0.79
N LEU A 117 8.52 20.41 -1.91
CA LEU A 117 9.71 19.58 -1.94
C LEU A 117 10.95 20.31 -1.40
N LEU A 118 11.19 21.54 -1.82
CA LEU A 118 12.32 22.34 -1.33
C LEU A 118 12.21 22.61 0.17
N SER A 119 11.01 22.88 0.67
CA SER A 119 10.76 23.05 2.11
C SER A 119 11.04 21.74 2.88
N LEU A 120 10.62 20.60 2.34
CA LEU A 120 10.89 19.28 2.93
C LEU A 120 12.40 18.97 2.96
N ILE A 121 13.13 19.32 1.90
CA ILE A 121 14.60 19.18 1.84
C ILE A 121 15.25 20.07 2.92
N GLN A 122 14.79 21.29 3.09
CA GLN A 122 15.30 22.18 4.14
C GLN A 122 15.06 21.61 5.54
N VAL A 123 13.88 21.07 5.79
CA VAL A 123 13.57 20.36 7.05
C VAL A 123 14.46 19.17 7.23
N ALA A 124 14.67 18.34 6.18
CA ALA A 124 15.52 17.16 6.24
C ALA A 124 16.97 17.52 6.56
N ILE A 125 17.51 18.59 5.95
CA ILE A 125 18.86 19.07 6.26
C ILE A 125 18.94 19.50 7.73
N SER A 126 17.97 20.25 8.26
CA SER A 126 17.95 20.67 9.66
C SER A 126 17.86 19.50 10.66
N GLN A 127 17.30 18.37 10.24
CA GLN A 127 17.18 17.16 11.04
C GLN A 127 18.43 16.26 10.97
N SER A 128 19.41 16.59 10.13
CA SER A 128 20.52 15.73 9.78
C SER A 128 21.39 15.30 10.97
N THR A 129 21.45 16.07 12.05
CA THR A 129 22.27 15.81 13.23
C THR A 129 21.48 15.49 14.50
N GLY A 130 20.22 15.92 14.63
CA GLY A 130 19.50 15.88 15.91
C GLY A 130 18.06 15.36 15.89
N GLY A 131 17.43 15.27 14.73
CA GLY A 131 16.02 14.83 14.60
C GLY A 131 15.86 13.35 14.22
N ALA A 132 14.77 13.03 13.54
CA ALA A 132 14.54 11.70 12.99
C ALA A 132 15.52 11.39 11.86
N ALA A 133 16.06 10.16 11.84
CA ALA A 133 16.94 9.70 10.77
C ALA A 133 16.19 9.41 9.45
N GLN A 134 14.88 9.23 9.53
CA GLN A 134 13.98 8.98 8.41
C GLN A 134 12.79 9.92 8.48
N LEU A 135 12.47 10.56 7.36
CA LEU A 135 11.30 11.41 7.18
C LEU A 135 10.46 10.86 6.03
N VAL A 136 9.20 10.56 6.29
CA VAL A 136 8.27 10.00 5.31
C VAL A 136 7.29 11.09 4.87
N THR A 137 7.12 11.26 3.56
CA THR A 137 6.25 12.26 2.96
C THR A 137 5.27 11.63 1.97
N GLY A 138 4.26 12.37 1.54
CA GLY A 138 3.29 11.91 0.54
C GLY A 138 2.25 10.93 1.06
N LEU A 139 2.18 10.72 2.38
CA LEU A 139 1.05 10.05 3.00
C LEU A 139 -0.13 11.03 3.00
N GLY A 140 -1.22 10.66 2.34
CA GLY A 140 -2.46 11.42 2.30
C GLY A 140 -3.23 11.40 3.62
N GLN A 141 -4.48 11.86 3.58
CA GLN A 141 -5.35 11.77 4.74
C GLN A 141 -5.68 10.30 5.04
N TRP A 142 -5.74 9.94 6.32
CA TRP A 142 -5.98 8.56 6.74
C TRP A 142 -7.19 7.89 6.08
N LYS A 143 -8.31 8.61 5.91
CA LYS A 143 -9.51 8.08 5.26
C LYS A 143 -9.27 7.63 3.82
N GLU A 144 -8.42 8.32 3.10
CA GLU A 144 -8.08 7.99 1.73
C GLU A 144 -7.12 6.80 1.68
N MET A 145 -6.23 6.71 2.67
CA MET A 145 -5.24 5.65 2.80
C MET A 145 -5.82 4.32 3.29
N GLU A 146 -6.87 4.36 4.11
CA GLU A 146 -7.53 3.17 4.66
C GLU A 146 -8.10 2.27 3.54
N SER A 147 -8.52 2.86 2.43
CA SER A 147 -9.01 2.11 1.25
C SER A 147 -7.92 1.35 0.50
N LEU A 148 -6.65 1.66 0.72
CA LEU A 148 -5.52 1.11 -0.05
C LEU A 148 -5.05 -0.28 0.39
N GLY A 149 -5.70 -0.90 1.38
CA GLY A 149 -5.41 -2.29 1.81
C GLY A 149 -3.99 -2.57 2.32
N ASN A 150 -2.99 -1.81 1.88
CA ASN A 150 -1.59 -1.95 2.30
C ASN A 150 -1.33 -1.39 3.71
N PHE A 151 -2.26 -0.59 4.24
CA PHE A 151 -2.14 0.05 5.55
C PHE A 151 -2.65 -0.82 6.71
N ASP A 152 -3.12 -2.04 6.43
CA ASP A 152 -3.42 -3.04 7.46
C ASP A 152 -2.17 -3.63 8.11
N ALA A 153 -0.99 -3.39 7.54
CA ALA A 153 0.26 -3.87 8.11
C ALA A 153 0.48 -3.31 9.53
N PRO A 154 1.11 -4.09 10.42
CA PRO A 154 1.42 -3.66 11.80
C PRO A 154 2.21 -2.35 11.87
N LEU A 155 3.00 -2.03 10.86
CA LEU A 155 3.74 -0.78 10.71
C LEU A 155 2.84 0.46 10.86
N PHE A 156 1.60 0.38 10.40
CA PHE A 156 0.63 1.48 10.44
C PHE A 156 -0.32 1.44 11.65
N ALA A 157 -0.11 0.53 12.61
CA ALA A 157 -0.99 0.37 13.77
C ALA A 157 -1.16 1.67 14.58
N HIS A 158 -0.10 2.47 14.75
CA HIS A 158 -0.18 3.76 15.44
C HIS A 158 -1.04 4.79 14.71
N PHE A 159 -0.99 4.80 13.38
CA PHE A 159 -1.85 5.67 12.58
C PHE A 159 -3.32 5.25 12.75
N ARG A 160 -3.62 3.96 12.62
CA ARG A 160 -4.98 3.44 12.86
C ARG A 160 -5.48 3.86 14.25
N TYR A 161 -4.72 3.60 15.29
CA TYR A 161 -5.11 3.95 16.66
C TYR A 161 -5.38 5.45 16.85
N LYS A 162 -4.51 6.30 16.31
CA LYS A 162 -4.63 7.76 16.43
C LYS A 162 -5.86 8.32 15.72
N PHE A 163 -6.22 7.78 14.56
CA PHE A 163 -7.29 8.30 13.73
C PHE A 163 -8.65 7.62 14.01
N GLN A 164 -8.67 6.42 14.54
CA GLN A 164 -9.89 5.76 15.00
C GLN A 164 -10.37 6.28 16.37
N GLY A 165 -9.49 6.84 17.19
CA GLY A 165 -9.80 7.26 18.57
C GLY A 165 -10.47 8.63 18.73
N HIS A 166 -10.61 9.47 17.70
CA HIS A 166 -11.03 10.87 17.84
C HIS A 166 -12.18 11.35 16.94
N GLY A 167 -12.91 10.49 16.31
CA GLY A 167 -14.02 10.90 15.48
C GLY A 167 -15.07 9.84 15.24
N LYS A 168 -16.24 10.07 15.81
CA LYS A 168 -17.57 9.54 15.48
C LYS A 168 -17.59 8.30 14.60
N SER A 169 -18.25 7.25 15.09
CA SER A 169 -18.68 6.06 14.35
C SER A 169 -18.70 6.29 12.83
N ILE A 170 -17.62 5.89 12.17
CA ILE A 170 -17.67 5.57 10.74
C ILE A 170 -18.67 4.43 10.64
N ALA A 171 -19.59 4.51 9.70
CA ALA A 171 -20.53 3.45 9.45
C ALA A 171 -19.78 2.11 9.49
N LEU A 172 -20.15 1.25 10.44
CA LEU A 172 -19.50 -0.03 10.74
C LEU A 172 -19.36 -0.97 9.51
N GLY A 173 -20.01 -0.62 8.37
CA GLY A 173 -20.06 -1.46 7.18
C GLY A 173 -18.78 -1.57 6.33
N ASP A 174 -17.78 -0.68 6.47
CA ASP A 174 -16.60 -0.68 5.59
C ASP A 174 -15.31 -1.20 6.24
N SER A 175 -15.31 -1.42 7.56
CA SER A 175 -14.17 -2.04 8.27
C SER A 175 -14.35 -3.57 8.35
N MET A 176 -13.25 -4.32 8.41
CA MET A 176 -13.31 -5.78 8.64
C MET A 176 -14.07 -6.14 9.94
N GLU A 177 -13.99 -5.29 10.96
CA GLU A 177 -14.77 -5.45 12.20
C GLU A 177 -16.24 -5.14 12.00
N GLY A 178 -16.57 -4.09 11.23
CA GLY A 178 -17.96 -3.78 10.85
C GLY A 178 -18.59 -4.90 10.06
N LEU A 179 -17.90 -5.42 9.05
CA LEU A 179 -18.37 -6.55 8.28
C LEU A 179 -18.62 -7.80 9.14
N LYS A 180 -17.76 -8.08 10.11
CA LYS A 180 -17.96 -9.20 11.06
C LYS A 180 -19.20 -8.98 11.94
N VAL A 181 -19.37 -7.77 12.47
CA VAL A 181 -20.54 -7.41 13.30
C VAL A 181 -21.82 -7.54 12.50
N ASP A 182 -21.86 -7.06 11.25
CA ASP A 182 -23.02 -7.16 10.38
C ASP A 182 -23.33 -8.62 10.01
N LEU A 183 -22.30 -9.42 9.76
CA LEU A 183 -22.45 -10.85 9.48
C LEU A 183 -22.87 -11.66 10.72
N ASP A 184 -22.41 -11.29 11.91
CA ASP A 184 -22.84 -11.93 13.15
C ASP A 184 -24.28 -11.56 13.53
N ALA A 185 -24.77 -10.40 13.08
CA ALA A 185 -26.14 -9.97 13.23
C ALA A 185 -27.11 -10.61 12.21
N ALA A 186 -26.59 -11.13 11.09
CA ALA A 186 -27.40 -11.78 10.04
C ALA A 186 -27.97 -13.10 10.53
N LYS A 187 -29.30 -13.23 10.45
CA LYS A 187 -30.05 -14.41 10.94
C LYS A 187 -30.37 -15.43 9.85
N THR A 188 -30.22 -15.05 8.59
CA THR A 188 -30.52 -15.91 7.44
C THR A 188 -29.39 -15.87 6.43
N VAL A 189 -29.30 -16.94 5.62
CA VAL A 189 -28.34 -17.03 4.51
C VAL A 189 -28.53 -15.86 3.54
N ASP A 190 -29.77 -15.48 3.25
CA ASP A 190 -30.07 -14.39 2.32
C ASP A 190 -29.55 -13.03 2.83
N GLN A 191 -29.74 -12.75 4.13
CA GLN A 191 -29.20 -11.53 4.75
C GLN A 191 -27.69 -11.50 4.68
N ALA A 192 -27.02 -12.59 5.06
CA ALA A 192 -25.58 -12.71 4.97
C ALA A 192 -25.08 -12.60 3.51
N THR A 193 -25.81 -13.17 2.54
CA THR A 193 -25.49 -13.07 1.10
C THR A 193 -25.47 -11.62 0.63
N ILE A 194 -26.45 -10.81 0.99
CA ILE A 194 -26.51 -9.40 0.59
C ILE A 194 -25.31 -8.62 1.18
N ILE A 195 -25.01 -8.82 2.46
CA ILE A 195 -23.89 -8.16 3.14
C ILE A 195 -22.55 -8.54 2.48
N ILE A 196 -22.34 -9.83 2.21
CA ILE A 196 -21.13 -10.33 1.58
C ILE A 196 -21.00 -9.83 0.14
N CYS A 197 -22.10 -9.82 -0.62
CA CYS A 197 -22.13 -9.34 -1.99
C CYS A 197 -21.74 -7.87 -2.10
N ASP A 198 -22.26 -7.02 -1.22
CA ASP A 198 -21.92 -5.62 -1.16
C ASP A 198 -20.44 -5.42 -0.78
N ALA A 199 -19.95 -6.15 0.22
CA ALA A 199 -18.55 -6.10 0.64
C ALA A 199 -17.58 -6.58 -0.45
N LEU A 200 -17.91 -7.66 -1.17
CA LEU A 200 -17.13 -8.14 -2.33
C LEU A 200 -17.13 -7.15 -3.47
N SER A 201 -18.30 -6.54 -3.78
CA SER A 201 -18.42 -5.53 -4.82
C SER A 201 -17.53 -4.32 -4.55
N ARG A 202 -17.53 -3.80 -3.33
CA ARG A 202 -16.64 -2.70 -2.91
C ARG A 202 -15.17 -3.12 -2.98
N LYS A 203 -14.84 -4.34 -2.55
CA LYS A 203 -13.46 -4.83 -2.58
C LYS A 203 -12.93 -4.94 -4.00
N ILE A 204 -13.70 -5.49 -4.93
CA ILE A 204 -13.35 -5.59 -6.35
C ILE A 204 -13.27 -4.21 -6.99
N ALA A 205 -14.24 -3.33 -6.75
CA ALA A 205 -14.24 -1.97 -7.23
C ALA A 205 -12.98 -1.21 -6.83
N SER A 206 -12.58 -1.36 -5.57
CA SER A 206 -11.35 -0.77 -5.03
C SER A 206 -10.09 -1.33 -5.71
N HIS A 207 -9.98 -2.64 -5.92
CA HIS A 207 -8.84 -3.25 -6.60
C HIS A 207 -8.71 -2.82 -8.06
N LEU A 208 -9.84 -2.74 -8.75
CA LEU A 208 -9.86 -2.39 -10.17
C LEU A 208 -9.92 -0.88 -10.41
N SER A 209 -10.02 -0.07 -9.35
CA SER A 209 -10.18 1.39 -9.43
C SER A 209 -11.37 1.81 -10.31
N ILE A 210 -12.50 1.09 -10.19
CA ILE A 210 -13.75 1.39 -10.89
C ILE A 210 -14.84 1.76 -9.86
N PRO A 211 -15.83 2.59 -10.25
CA PRO A 211 -16.98 2.88 -9.40
C PRO A 211 -17.74 1.60 -9.06
N VAL A 212 -18.21 1.46 -7.82
CA VAL A 212 -18.95 0.27 -7.36
C VAL A 212 -20.25 0.07 -8.13
N GLU A 213 -20.85 1.16 -8.61
CA GLU A 213 -22.07 1.16 -9.44
C GLU A 213 -21.87 0.46 -10.79
N ASN A 214 -20.63 0.34 -11.24
CA ASN A 214 -20.31 -0.36 -12.49
C ASN A 214 -20.17 -1.88 -12.28
N ILE A 215 -20.31 -2.36 -11.06
CA ILE A 215 -20.27 -3.78 -10.74
C ILE A 215 -21.69 -4.35 -10.71
N ASN A 216 -21.98 -5.27 -11.62
CA ASN A 216 -23.22 -6.03 -11.61
C ASN A 216 -22.97 -7.37 -10.88
N PRO A 217 -23.57 -7.60 -9.71
CA PRO A 217 -23.37 -8.83 -8.94
C PRO A 217 -23.73 -10.13 -9.67
N SER A 218 -24.47 -10.06 -10.74
CA SER A 218 -24.86 -11.24 -11.53
C SER A 218 -23.79 -11.70 -12.52
N ASN A 219 -22.78 -10.87 -12.76
CA ASN A 219 -21.70 -11.22 -13.68
C ASN A 219 -20.60 -12.01 -12.97
N PRO A 220 -19.90 -12.92 -13.68
CA PRO A 220 -18.71 -13.57 -13.17
C PRO A 220 -17.62 -12.54 -12.79
N VAL A 221 -16.91 -12.84 -11.71
CA VAL A 221 -15.82 -11.96 -11.21
C VAL A 221 -14.73 -11.74 -12.26
N SER A 222 -14.48 -12.73 -13.11
CA SER A 222 -13.51 -12.65 -14.22
C SER A 222 -13.87 -11.64 -15.30
N GLU A 223 -15.15 -11.30 -15.50
CA GLU A 223 -15.56 -10.30 -16.50
C GLU A 223 -15.08 -8.87 -16.17
N TYR A 224 -14.74 -8.62 -14.90
CA TYR A 224 -14.19 -7.33 -14.47
C TYR A 224 -12.67 -7.22 -14.65
N GLY A 225 -12.03 -8.19 -15.30
CA GLY A 225 -10.57 -8.21 -15.48
C GLY A 225 -9.82 -8.68 -14.24
N VAL A 226 -10.50 -9.37 -13.32
CA VAL A 226 -9.87 -10.03 -12.18
C VAL A 226 -9.03 -11.20 -12.68
N ASP A 227 -7.72 -11.06 -12.56
CA ASP A 227 -6.75 -12.10 -12.89
C ASP A 227 -6.50 -13.05 -11.69
N SER A 228 -5.61 -14.01 -11.90
CA SER A 228 -5.27 -14.99 -10.85
C SER A 228 -4.65 -14.34 -9.61
N HIS A 229 -3.96 -13.21 -9.74
CA HIS A 229 -3.33 -12.52 -8.62
C HIS A 229 -4.40 -11.85 -7.74
N VAL A 230 -5.31 -11.10 -8.36
CA VAL A 230 -6.44 -10.46 -7.65
C VAL A 230 -7.34 -11.54 -7.03
N ALA A 231 -7.54 -12.68 -7.71
CA ALA A 231 -8.31 -13.80 -7.15
C ALA A 231 -7.66 -14.42 -5.90
N VAL A 232 -6.31 -14.49 -5.84
CA VAL A 232 -5.58 -14.90 -4.62
C VAL A 232 -5.81 -13.90 -3.48
N GLU A 233 -5.75 -12.61 -3.77
CA GLU A 233 -5.99 -11.57 -2.77
C GLU A 233 -7.43 -11.60 -2.25
N LEU A 234 -8.42 -11.77 -3.13
CA LEU A 234 -9.82 -11.94 -2.75
C LEU A 234 -10.03 -13.17 -1.88
N ARG A 235 -9.42 -14.31 -2.23
CA ARG A 235 -9.46 -15.53 -1.41
C ARG A 235 -8.90 -15.26 -0.01
N ASN A 236 -7.74 -14.62 0.07
CA ASN A 236 -7.09 -14.33 1.35
C ASN A 236 -7.91 -13.35 2.19
N TRP A 237 -8.55 -12.38 1.55
CA TRP A 237 -9.45 -11.44 2.20
C TRP A 237 -10.71 -12.14 2.74
N VAL A 238 -11.38 -12.98 1.92
CA VAL A 238 -12.53 -13.79 2.35
C VAL A 238 -12.16 -14.67 3.54
N SER A 239 -10.99 -15.35 3.47
CA SER A 239 -10.53 -16.23 4.56
C SER A 239 -10.36 -15.46 5.88
N ARG A 240 -9.75 -14.26 5.84
CA ARG A 240 -9.51 -13.46 7.05
C ARG A 240 -10.78 -12.79 7.59
N SER A 241 -11.65 -12.30 6.69
CA SER A 241 -12.82 -11.50 7.07
C SER A 241 -14.02 -12.36 7.46
N MET A 242 -14.15 -13.53 6.84
CA MET A 242 -15.37 -14.35 6.92
C MET A 242 -15.10 -15.77 7.45
N ASN A 243 -13.83 -16.07 7.79
CA ASN A 243 -13.39 -17.39 8.26
C ASN A 243 -13.83 -18.54 7.32
N CYS A 244 -13.79 -18.30 6.01
CA CYS A 244 -14.23 -19.23 4.97
C CYS A 244 -13.15 -19.35 3.91
N THR A 245 -12.90 -20.55 3.38
CA THR A 245 -11.91 -20.80 2.32
C THR A 245 -12.62 -21.19 1.02
N ILE A 246 -12.33 -20.45 -0.05
CA ILE A 246 -12.89 -20.72 -1.37
C ILE A 246 -11.76 -20.98 -2.37
N PRO A 247 -11.88 -21.99 -3.24
CA PRO A 247 -10.93 -22.23 -4.31
C PRO A 247 -10.87 -21.06 -5.29
N ILE A 248 -9.67 -20.70 -5.76
CA ILE A 248 -9.46 -19.59 -6.71
C ILE A 248 -10.29 -19.75 -7.98
N LEU A 249 -10.36 -20.99 -8.50
CA LEU A 249 -11.15 -21.28 -9.69
C LEU A 249 -12.65 -20.96 -9.52
N GLU A 250 -13.18 -21.15 -8.32
CA GLU A 250 -14.57 -20.80 -8.04
C GLU A 250 -14.77 -19.28 -7.94
N ILE A 251 -13.79 -18.54 -7.42
CA ILE A 251 -13.83 -17.06 -7.39
C ILE A 251 -13.89 -16.53 -8.82
N LEU A 252 -13.12 -17.08 -9.73
CA LEU A 252 -13.08 -16.61 -11.12
C LEU A 252 -14.29 -17.03 -11.95
N ALA A 253 -14.88 -18.20 -11.66
CA ALA A 253 -15.92 -18.81 -12.50
C ALA A 253 -17.36 -18.42 -12.11
N ARG A 254 -17.58 -18.03 -10.84
CA ARG A 254 -18.93 -17.73 -10.34
C ARG A 254 -19.25 -16.25 -10.45
N SER A 255 -20.56 -15.96 -10.54
CA SER A 255 -21.05 -14.60 -10.32
C SER A 255 -20.79 -14.18 -8.87
N MET A 256 -20.71 -12.89 -8.64
CA MET A 256 -20.47 -12.35 -7.30
C MET A 256 -21.57 -12.74 -6.32
N PHE A 257 -22.81 -12.78 -6.81
CA PHE A 257 -23.96 -13.20 -6.01
C PHE A 257 -23.88 -14.69 -5.62
N GLU A 258 -23.58 -15.58 -6.56
CA GLU A 258 -23.39 -17.03 -6.27
C GLU A 258 -22.24 -17.29 -5.32
N LEU A 259 -21.14 -16.54 -5.48
CA LEU A 259 -19.98 -16.60 -4.59
C LEU A 259 -20.37 -16.17 -3.17
N SER A 260 -21.09 -15.05 -3.05
CA SER A 260 -21.57 -14.52 -1.78
C SER A 260 -22.52 -15.48 -1.07
N HIS A 261 -23.43 -16.09 -1.81
CA HIS A 261 -24.37 -17.08 -1.28
C HIS A 261 -23.64 -18.31 -0.74
N LYS A 262 -22.63 -18.79 -1.48
CA LYS A 262 -21.81 -19.92 -1.03
C LYS A 262 -21.06 -19.61 0.26
N ILE A 263 -20.45 -18.42 0.36
CA ILE A 263 -19.74 -17.97 1.56
C ILE A 263 -20.70 -17.90 2.75
N ALA A 264 -21.89 -17.31 2.54
CA ALA A 264 -22.91 -17.19 3.56
C ALA A 264 -23.36 -18.55 4.10
N SER A 265 -23.61 -19.52 3.21
CA SER A 265 -24.01 -20.86 3.58
C SER A 265 -22.94 -21.58 4.42
N GLN A 266 -21.68 -21.57 3.97
CA GLN A 266 -20.57 -22.20 4.69
C GLN A 266 -20.33 -21.60 6.07
N ARG A 267 -20.49 -20.26 6.21
CA ARG A 267 -20.33 -19.58 7.49
C ARG A 267 -21.41 -19.96 8.50
N LEU A 268 -22.65 -20.03 8.08
CA LEU A 268 -23.78 -20.36 8.97
C LEU A 268 -23.78 -21.85 9.35
N GLU A 269 -23.35 -22.75 8.46
CA GLU A 269 -23.17 -24.18 8.76
C GLU A 269 -22.04 -24.38 9.77
N GLY A 270 -20.90 -23.67 9.62
CA GLY A 270 -19.74 -23.77 10.53
C GLY A 270 -19.95 -23.15 11.92
N ASN A 271 -20.97 -22.30 12.09
CA ASN A 271 -21.36 -21.73 13.40
C ASN A 271 -22.40 -22.61 14.14
N SER A 272 -22.83 -23.73 13.55
CA SER A 272 -23.85 -24.63 14.13
C SER A 272 -23.24 -25.86 14.81
N GLU A 273 -21.91 -25.98 14.80
CA GLU A 273 -21.11 -26.94 15.56
C GLU A 273 -20.42 -26.25 16.76
#